data_ff20d2067295a32aafb92a358ff38a4e
#
_entry.id   ff20d2067295a32aafb92a358ff38a4e
#
_cell.length_a   1.000
_cell.length_b   1.000
_cell.length_c   1.000
_cell.angle_alpha   90.00
_cell.angle_beta   90.00
_cell.angle_gamma   90.00
#
_symmetry.space_group_name_H-M   'P 1'
#
loop_
_entity.id
_entity.type
_entity.pdbx_description
1 polymer ?
#
loop_
_entity_poly.entity_id
_entity_poly.type
_entity_poly.pdbx_seq_one_letter_code
_entity_poly.pdbx_strand_id
1 'polypeptide(L)'
;MAEATLMVSGSVKSALVKTKKLQTTALESNHVIDAAANAENGIQIVTCGQVVTQQQIIIPNPDTLTCCTTDEIGEIWGSGPSIGHGYWNRPEETEQTFHAYLQDTGEGPFLRTGDLGFLHNGELFVTGQAKDLIIIRGRNVYPQDIELKAERSHKMLRGGSVAAFAVEVEKEEHLVVVQELNFRTKPNIEEVTAAIRQAVTPEHEIQVYALVLIKAGTISKTSSGKIQRRATKGRFSEGTLEVVGSSILEISQTTEPEEVLTRNNLLALTRQERQQLLNSYLQKLLARVLRVKPEQLDSEKPLSSLGLDSLKVFELKNRIEVDFEVAISVVEFFDGAGISELENQILNQVNNNFTHVSLPIFKVERRTH
;
A
#
# COMPACT_ATOMS: atom_id res chain seq x y z
N MET A 1 22.70 -1.04 12.28
CA MET A 1 22.77 -2.14 11.31
C MET A 1 23.94 -3.04 11.67
N ALA A 2 23.72 -4.32 11.87
CA ALA A 2 24.76 -5.24 12.36
C ALA A 2 25.90 -5.41 11.34
N GLU A 3 25.56 -5.53 10.07
CA GLU A 3 26.46 -5.74 8.93
C GLU A 3 27.46 -4.57 8.75
N ALA A 4 27.13 -3.41 9.25
CA ALA A 4 27.97 -2.20 9.21
C ALA A 4 28.50 -1.78 10.59
N THR A 5 28.68 -2.71 11.50
CA THR A 5 29.17 -2.46 12.87
C THR A 5 28.37 -1.36 13.58
N LEU A 6 27.06 -1.42 13.43
CA LEU A 6 25.98 -0.63 14.01
C LEU A 6 25.71 0.75 13.36
N MET A 7 26.72 1.57 13.03
CA MET A 7 26.49 2.97 12.69
C MET A 7 26.99 3.32 11.28
N VAL A 8 26.06 3.77 10.43
CA VAL A 8 26.37 4.29 9.07
C VAL A 8 26.00 5.76 8.91
N SER A 9 25.06 6.25 9.73
CA SER A 9 24.68 7.66 9.79
C SER A 9 24.35 8.07 11.21
N GLY A 10 24.37 9.36 11.49
CA GLY A 10 24.06 9.88 12.82
C GLY A 10 23.98 11.40 12.87
N SER A 11 23.34 11.92 13.91
CA SER A 11 23.26 13.34 14.20
C SER A 11 24.15 13.70 15.38
N VAL A 12 24.62 14.96 15.42
CA VAL A 12 25.39 15.47 16.57
C VAL A 12 24.51 15.48 17.82
N LYS A 13 25.07 15.07 18.96
CA LYS A 13 24.36 14.86 20.23
C LYS A 13 23.43 16.00 20.69
N SER A 14 23.66 17.23 20.28
CA SER A 14 22.85 18.39 20.67
C SER A 14 22.05 18.98 19.51
N ALA A 15 22.01 18.31 18.36
CA ALA A 15 21.25 18.79 17.21
C ALA A 15 19.74 18.62 17.47
N LEU A 16 18.96 19.58 17.00
CA LEU A 16 17.50 19.44 16.95
C LEU A 16 17.13 18.29 16.01
N VAL A 17 16.11 17.54 16.41
CA VAL A 17 15.56 16.48 15.55
C VAL A 17 14.99 17.15 14.30
N LYS A 18 15.53 16.78 13.14
CA LYS A 18 15.02 17.23 11.86
C LYS A 18 14.00 16.22 11.34
N THR A 19 12.95 16.76 10.78
CA THR A 19 11.88 15.95 10.17
C THR A 19 11.54 16.53 8.81
N LYS A 20 11.04 15.68 7.93
CA LYS A 20 10.55 16.05 6.60
C LYS A 20 9.12 15.55 6.44
N LYS A 21 8.21 16.44 6.08
CA LYS A 21 6.80 16.08 5.84
C LYS A 21 6.60 15.87 4.36
N LEU A 22 6.22 14.66 3.98
CA LEU A 22 6.10 14.21 2.59
C LEU A 22 4.65 13.85 2.26
N GLN A 23 4.31 13.97 0.99
CA GLN A 23 3.01 13.54 0.46
C GLN A 23 2.94 12.00 0.47
N THR A 24 1.88 11.44 1.07
CA THR A 24 1.67 9.99 1.16
C THR A 24 1.61 9.33 -0.22
N THR A 25 0.87 9.94 -1.15
CA THR A 25 0.71 9.40 -2.52
C THR A 25 2.01 9.40 -3.32
N ALA A 26 2.89 10.40 -3.10
CA ALA A 26 4.20 10.43 -3.73
C ALA A 26 5.12 9.31 -3.19
N LEU A 27 5.12 9.10 -1.86
CA LEU A 27 5.85 7.99 -1.24
C LEU A 27 5.42 6.62 -1.77
N GLU A 28 4.11 6.42 -1.97
CA GLU A 28 3.54 5.20 -2.54
C GLU A 28 3.97 4.95 -3.99
N SER A 29 4.42 6.01 -4.68
CA SER A 29 4.96 5.95 -6.05
C SER A 29 6.51 6.04 -6.07
N ASN A 30 7.18 5.81 -4.93
CA ASN A 30 8.64 5.93 -4.75
C ASN A 30 9.20 7.33 -5.02
N HIS A 31 8.41 8.40 -4.86
CA HIS A 31 8.85 9.78 -5.03
C HIS A 31 8.89 10.55 -3.71
N VAL A 32 9.83 11.49 -3.62
CA VAL A 32 10.03 12.37 -2.47
C VAL A 32 9.49 13.76 -2.80
N ILE A 33 8.23 14.02 -2.44
CA ILE A 33 7.58 15.32 -2.67
C ILE A 33 7.17 15.90 -1.32
N ASP A 34 7.58 17.15 -1.06
CA ASP A 34 7.22 17.84 0.17
C ASP A 34 5.71 18.08 0.25
N ALA A 35 5.13 17.76 1.40
CA ALA A 35 3.75 18.12 1.70
C ALA A 35 3.67 19.58 2.21
N ALA A 36 2.57 20.27 1.90
CA ALA A 36 2.32 21.59 2.48
C ALA A 36 2.29 21.51 4.01
N ALA A 37 2.73 22.56 4.70
CA ALA A 37 2.84 22.60 6.16
C ALA A 37 1.53 22.25 6.87
N ASN A 38 0.41 22.67 6.29
CA ASN A 38 -0.97 22.47 6.77
C ASN A 38 -1.72 21.32 6.05
N ALA A 39 -1.03 20.51 5.24
CA ALA A 39 -1.66 19.33 4.64
C ALA A 39 -2.04 18.32 5.73
N GLU A 40 -3.30 17.89 5.76
CA GLU A 40 -3.77 16.86 6.69
C GLU A 40 -3.17 15.49 6.33
N ASN A 41 -2.93 15.23 5.04
CA ASN A 41 -2.45 13.96 4.49
C ASN A 41 -0.94 14.01 4.19
N GLY A 42 -0.11 14.10 5.20
CA GLY A 42 1.34 14.09 5.04
C GLY A 42 2.02 13.23 6.10
N ILE A 43 2.97 12.40 5.67
CA ILE A 43 3.77 11.57 6.57
C ILE A 43 5.00 12.35 7.00
N GLN A 44 5.26 12.38 8.31
CA GLN A 44 6.45 13.01 8.88
C GLN A 44 7.53 11.96 9.10
N ILE A 45 8.64 12.07 8.35
CA ILE A 45 9.79 11.17 8.45
C ILE A 45 10.91 11.89 9.18
N VAL A 46 11.52 11.18 10.13
CA VAL A 46 12.63 11.68 10.93
C VAL A 46 13.95 11.32 10.24
N THR A 47 14.91 12.26 10.20
CA THR A 47 16.25 11.97 9.67
C THR A 47 17.02 11.00 10.56
N CYS A 48 17.78 10.12 9.93
CA CYS A 48 18.80 9.30 10.59
C CYS A 48 20.17 10.03 10.68
N GLY A 49 20.22 11.31 10.29
CA GLY A 49 21.42 12.14 10.32
C GLY A 49 22.31 12.01 9.09
N GLN A 50 23.49 12.61 9.19
CA GLN A 50 24.49 12.60 8.11
C GLN A 50 25.24 11.26 8.10
N VAL A 51 25.74 10.89 6.91
CA VAL A 51 26.63 9.74 6.74
C VAL A 51 27.89 9.98 7.56
N VAL A 52 28.32 8.99 8.35
CA VAL A 52 29.55 9.13 9.16
C VAL A 52 30.77 9.13 8.28
N THR A 53 31.84 9.79 8.77
CA THR A 53 33.11 9.90 8.06
C THR A 53 33.65 8.53 7.63
N GLN A 54 34.18 8.43 6.41
CA GLN A 54 34.72 7.22 5.78
C GLN A 54 33.66 6.17 5.38
N GLN A 55 32.37 6.47 5.53
CA GLN A 55 31.28 5.68 4.97
C GLN A 55 30.76 6.36 3.70
N GLN A 56 30.28 5.56 2.76
CA GLN A 56 29.50 6.02 1.62
C GLN A 56 28.13 5.38 1.68
N ILE A 57 27.09 6.16 1.42
CA ILE A 57 25.72 5.67 1.20
C ILE A 57 25.27 6.12 -0.18
N ILE A 58 24.73 5.19 -0.93
CA ILE A 58 24.05 5.45 -2.21
C ILE A 58 22.64 4.90 -2.15
N ILE A 59 21.78 5.40 -3.01
CA ILE A 59 20.38 5.02 -3.08
C ILE A 59 20.08 4.51 -4.50
N PRO A 60 20.37 3.24 -4.82
CA PRO A 60 19.99 2.68 -6.09
C PRO A 60 18.54 2.22 -6.12
N ASN A 61 17.94 2.26 -7.30
CA ASN A 61 16.67 1.61 -7.59
C ASN A 61 16.86 0.08 -7.48
N PRO A 62 16.03 -0.62 -6.68
CA PRO A 62 16.23 -2.05 -6.43
C PRO A 62 16.04 -2.95 -7.66
N ASP A 63 15.32 -2.48 -8.70
CA ASP A 63 15.02 -3.24 -9.91
C ASP A 63 16.07 -3.01 -11.01
N THR A 64 16.49 -1.75 -11.22
CA THR A 64 17.45 -1.39 -12.27
C THR A 64 18.91 -1.42 -11.81
N LEU A 65 19.15 -1.40 -10.49
CA LEU A 65 20.46 -1.33 -9.84
C LEU A 65 21.29 -0.10 -10.30
N THR A 66 20.61 0.99 -10.65
CA THR A 66 21.22 2.29 -10.99
C THR A 66 20.85 3.32 -9.94
N CYS A 67 21.70 4.32 -9.71
CA CYS A 67 21.41 5.34 -8.70
C CYS A 67 20.12 6.09 -9.00
N CYS A 68 19.29 6.24 -7.98
CA CYS A 68 18.10 7.08 -7.99
C CYS A 68 18.47 8.58 -8.08
N THR A 69 17.55 9.39 -8.58
CA THR A 69 17.62 10.84 -8.45
C THR A 69 17.31 11.27 -7.01
N THR A 70 17.53 12.56 -6.69
CA THR A 70 17.38 13.07 -5.29
C THR A 70 15.94 13.08 -4.79
N ASP A 71 14.97 12.94 -5.68
CA ASP A 71 13.53 12.92 -5.44
C ASP A 71 12.91 11.51 -5.58
N GLU A 72 13.75 10.47 -5.61
CA GLU A 72 13.30 9.08 -5.65
C GLU A 72 13.71 8.31 -4.40
N ILE A 73 12.92 7.27 -4.09
CA ILE A 73 13.19 6.30 -3.03
C ILE A 73 13.80 5.07 -3.66
N GLY A 74 14.91 4.61 -3.09
CA GLY A 74 15.57 3.37 -3.49
C GLY A 74 16.03 2.56 -2.29
N GLU A 75 16.75 1.47 -2.56
CA GLU A 75 17.38 0.67 -1.54
C GLU A 75 18.63 1.40 -1.01
N ILE A 76 18.82 1.41 0.29
CA ILE A 76 19.99 2.01 0.92
C ILE A 76 21.16 1.05 0.78
N TRP A 77 22.18 1.44 0.02
CA TRP A 77 23.43 0.69 -0.08
C TRP A 77 24.56 1.43 0.62
N GLY A 78 25.45 0.67 1.26
CA GLY A 78 26.55 1.24 2.01
C GLY A 78 27.90 0.63 1.68
N SER A 79 28.96 1.43 1.70
CA SER A 79 30.35 0.96 1.65
C SER A 79 31.20 1.70 2.67
N GLY A 80 32.29 1.10 3.10
CA GLY A 80 33.26 1.70 4.02
C GLY A 80 33.91 0.69 4.96
N PRO A 81 34.85 1.13 5.78
CA PRO A 81 35.71 0.25 6.57
C PRO A 81 34.99 -0.48 7.71
N SER A 82 33.79 -0.07 8.06
CA SER A 82 32.97 -0.74 9.09
C SER A 82 32.04 -1.83 8.54
N ILE A 83 32.00 -2.00 7.22
CA ILE A 83 31.17 -3.06 6.59
C ILE A 83 31.84 -4.41 6.84
N GLY A 84 31.07 -5.39 7.29
CA GLY A 84 31.52 -6.76 7.48
C GLY A 84 31.92 -7.42 6.15
N HIS A 85 32.69 -8.49 6.25
CA HIS A 85 33.13 -9.23 5.05
C HIS A 85 32.10 -10.22 4.54
N GLY A 86 31.09 -10.54 5.32
CA GLY A 86 30.06 -11.50 4.95
C GLY A 86 29.49 -12.29 6.12
N TYR A 87 28.61 -13.23 5.83
CA TYR A 87 28.03 -14.13 6.80
C TYR A 87 28.82 -15.44 6.91
N TRP A 88 29.05 -15.91 8.13
CA TRP A 88 29.79 -17.15 8.39
C TRP A 88 29.10 -18.35 7.78
N ASN A 89 29.82 -19.12 6.96
CA ASN A 89 29.29 -20.32 6.25
C ASN A 89 28.07 -20.08 5.36
N ARG A 90 27.89 -18.85 4.84
CA ARG A 90 26.78 -18.49 3.93
C ARG A 90 27.31 -17.73 2.71
N PRO A 91 28.00 -18.38 1.79
CA PRO A 91 28.65 -17.68 0.67
C PRO A 91 27.64 -17.06 -0.28
N GLU A 92 26.51 -17.69 -0.57
CA GLU A 92 25.48 -17.16 -1.47
C GLU A 92 24.80 -15.91 -0.90
N GLU A 93 24.44 -15.95 0.39
CA GLU A 93 23.86 -14.78 1.06
C GLU A 93 24.90 -13.63 1.20
N THR A 94 26.18 -13.98 1.38
CA THR A 94 27.28 -13.03 1.42
C THR A 94 27.42 -12.32 0.09
N GLU A 95 27.45 -13.06 -1.01
CA GLU A 95 27.57 -12.51 -2.35
C GLU A 95 26.41 -11.55 -2.67
N GLN A 96 25.18 -11.96 -2.38
CA GLN A 96 24.00 -11.14 -2.63
C GLN A 96 23.92 -9.89 -1.75
N THR A 97 24.43 -9.97 -0.52
CA THR A 97 24.28 -8.89 0.45
C THR A 97 25.45 -7.92 0.48
N PHE A 98 26.68 -8.39 0.37
CA PHE A 98 27.89 -7.58 0.57
C PHE A 98 28.62 -7.24 -0.71
N HIS A 99 28.30 -7.86 -1.84
CA HIS A 99 29.00 -7.68 -3.11
C HIS A 99 28.07 -7.15 -4.21
N ALA A 100 27.27 -6.13 -3.88
CA ALA A 100 26.42 -5.49 -4.88
C ALA A 100 27.22 -4.47 -5.70
N TYR A 101 26.92 -4.40 -6.99
CA TYR A 101 27.52 -3.45 -7.94
C TYR A 101 26.45 -2.68 -8.67
N LEU A 102 26.68 -1.40 -8.94
CA LEU A 102 25.82 -0.62 -9.82
C LEU A 102 25.90 -1.15 -11.26
N GLN A 103 24.73 -1.28 -11.89
CA GLN A 103 24.61 -1.88 -13.21
C GLN A 103 25.20 -1.00 -14.32
N ASP A 104 25.11 0.32 -14.15
CA ASP A 104 25.53 1.31 -15.15
C ASP A 104 27.01 1.66 -15.06
N THR A 105 27.56 1.78 -13.85
CA THR A 105 28.95 2.21 -13.62
C THR A 105 29.90 1.08 -13.27
N GLY A 106 29.37 -0.06 -12.77
CA GLY A 106 30.17 -1.13 -12.20
C GLY A 106 30.83 -0.78 -10.87
N GLU A 107 30.44 0.36 -10.24
CA GLU A 107 30.96 0.76 -8.93
C GLU A 107 30.47 -0.21 -7.84
N GLY A 108 31.35 -0.56 -6.91
CA GLY A 108 31.15 -1.47 -5.79
C GLY A 108 32.46 -2.07 -5.28
N PRO A 109 32.40 -3.06 -4.37
CA PRO A 109 31.19 -3.68 -3.84
C PRO A 109 30.47 -2.82 -2.77
N PHE A 110 29.17 -2.91 -2.73
CA PHE A 110 28.32 -2.29 -1.70
C PHE A 110 27.58 -3.36 -0.88
N LEU A 111 27.32 -3.02 0.39
CA LEU A 111 26.38 -3.74 1.25
C LEU A 111 24.96 -3.34 0.87
N ARG A 112 24.11 -4.28 0.53
CA ARG A 112 22.65 -4.13 0.41
C ARG A 112 22.00 -4.23 1.78
N THR A 113 21.31 -3.19 2.23
CA THR A 113 20.70 -3.19 3.56
C THR A 113 19.33 -3.82 3.61
N GLY A 114 18.64 -3.86 2.47
CA GLY A 114 17.23 -4.22 2.39
C GLY A 114 16.30 -3.16 2.98
N ASP A 115 16.83 -2.03 3.45
CA ASP A 115 16.04 -0.88 3.90
C ASP A 115 15.85 0.09 2.72
N LEU A 116 14.66 0.72 2.63
CA LEU A 116 14.34 1.74 1.64
C LEU A 116 14.48 3.13 2.24
N GLY A 117 14.91 4.08 1.40
CA GLY A 117 15.07 5.46 1.84
C GLY A 117 15.58 6.38 0.74
N PHE A 118 15.96 7.58 1.16
CA PHE A 118 16.51 8.60 0.28
C PHE A 118 17.53 9.47 1.02
N LEU A 119 18.35 10.16 0.26
CA LEU A 119 19.27 11.18 0.76
C LEU A 119 18.74 12.58 0.43
N HIS A 120 18.67 13.45 1.43
CA HIS A 120 18.29 14.84 1.24
C HIS A 120 19.24 15.76 2.01
N ASN A 121 19.93 16.67 1.31
CA ASN A 121 20.94 17.57 1.88
C ASN A 121 22.01 16.82 2.71
N GLY A 122 22.43 15.63 2.25
CA GLY A 122 23.43 14.81 2.94
C GLY A 122 22.92 14.05 4.16
N GLU A 123 21.64 14.15 4.49
CA GLU A 123 21.00 13.40 5.57
C GLU A 123 20.22 12.20 5.04
N LEU A 124 20.30 11.09 5.76
CA LEU A 124 19.61 9.86 5.42
C LEU A 124 18.22 9.84 6.03
N PHE A 125 17.23 9.49 5.23
CA PHE A 125 15.86 9.23 5.65
C PHE A 125 15.48 7.79 5.29
N VAL A 126 15.04 7.01 6.26
CA VAL A 126 14.58 5.64 6.07
C VAL A 126 13.07 5.63 5.99
N THR A 127 12.51 5.05 4.93
CA THR A 127 11.06 4.97 4.71
C THR A 127 10.48 3.61 5.11
N GLY A 128 11.25 2.54 4.97
CA GLY A 128 10.79 1.20 5.32
C GLY A 128 11.78 0.10 4.96
N GLN A 129 11.30 -1.13 4.92
CA GLN A 129 12.08 -2.29 4.48
C GLN A 129 11.49 -2.85 3.18
N ALA A 130 12.32 -3.11 2.19
CA ALA A 130 11.89 -3.64 0.90
C ALA A 130 11.09 -4.95 1.03
N LYS A 131 11.54 -5.83 1.91
CA LYS A 131 10.90 -7.14 2.17
C LYS A 131 9.53 -7.07 2.87
N ASP A 132 9.23 -5.97 3.53
CA ASP A 132 7.98 -5.77 4.28
C ASP A 132 7.00 -4.86 3.51
N LEU A 133 7.46 -4.25 2.40
CA LEU A 133 6.63 -3.39 1.58
C LEU A 133 5.39 -4.14 1.09
N ILE A 134 4.24 -3.52 1.25
CA ILE A 134 2.96 -4.03 0.75
C ILE A 134 2.73 -3.42 -0.62
N ILE A 135 2.58 -4.26 -1.65
CA ILE A 135 2.31 -3.77 -3.01
C ILE A 135 0.88 -4.19 -3.37
N ILE A 136 -0.02 -3.22 -3.45
CA ILE A 136 -1.41 -3.45 -3.84
C ILE A 136 -1.74 -2.58 -5.04
N ARG A 137 -2.13 -3.20 -6.16
CA ARG A 137 -2.48 -2.51 -7.41
C ARG A 137 -1.36 -1.57 -7.91
N GLY A 138 -0.10 -2.00 -7.78
CA GLY A 138 1.08 -1.23 -8.20
C GLY A 138 1.47 -0.07 -7.27
N ARG A 139 0.80 0.11 -6.13
CA ARG A 139 1.13 1.14 -5.13
C ARG A 139 1.91 0.51 -3.98
N ASN A 140 2.96 1.20 -3.55
CA ASN A 140 3.78 0.81 -2.42
C ASN A 140 3.19 1.35 -1.11
N VAL A 141 2.78 0.46 -0.23
CA VAL A 141 2.21 0.83 1.07
C VAL A 141 3.14 0.36 2.19
N TYR A 142 3.49 1.28 3.04
CA TYR A 142 4.38 0.99 4.15
C TYR A 142 3.58 0.41 5.33
N PRO A 143 3.88 -0.81 5.79
CA PRO A 143 3.13 -1.48 6.85
C PRO A 143 3.01 -0.64 8.12
N GLN A 144 4.07 0.09 8.50
CA GLN A 144 4.09 0.90 9.71
C GLN A 144 3.06 2.04 9.71
N ASP A 145 2.70 2.57 8.54
CA ASP A 145 1.71 3.64 8.44
C ASP A 145 0.30 3.07 8.67
N ILE A 146 0.01 1.92 8.08
CA ILE A 146 -1.21 1.16 8.35
C ILE A 146 -1.31 0.78 9.84
N GLU A 147 -0.23 0.25 10.40
CA GLU A 147 -0.15 -0.20 11.78
C GLU A 147 -0.40 0.94 12.76
N LEU A 148 0.24 2.09 12.54
CA LEU A 148 0.08 3.26 13.39
C LEU A 148 -1.37 3.78 13.41
N LYS A 149 -2.05 3.75 12.27
CA LYS A 149 -3.46 4.17 12.16
C LYS A 149 -4.39 3.14 12.77
N ALA A 150 -4.17 1.87 12.48
CA ALA A 150 -4.95 0.79 13.04
C ALA A 150 -4.91 0.85 14.58
N GLU A 151 -3.73 0.89 15.20
CA GLU A 151 -3.62 0.87 16.66
C GLU A 151 -4.23 2.08 17.37
N ARG A 152 -4.30 3.24 16.70
CA ARG A 152 -4.88 4.49 17.24
C ARG A 152 -6.38 4.61 17.03
N SER A 153 -6.97 3.77 16.19
CA SER A 153 -8.37 3.89 15.79
C SER A 153 -9.37 3.57 16.90
N HIS A 154 -8.98 2.77 17.91
CA HIS A 154 -9.90 2.36 18.97
C HIS A 154 -9.18 2.08 20.30
N LYS A 155 -9.77 2.52 21.43
CA LYS A 155 -9.20 2.36 22.80
C LYS A 155 -8.98 0.91 23.26
N MET A 156 -9.67 -0.05 22.67
CA MET A 156 -9.54 -1.47 22.97
C MET A 156 -8.32 -2.12 22.31
N LEU A 157 -7.62 -1.43 21.45
CA LEU A 157 -6.46 -1.92 20.73
C LEU A 157 -5.19 -1.72 21.57
N ARG A 158 -4.30 -2.70 21.50
CA ARG A 158 -3.02 -2.64 22.20
C ARG A 158 -1.98 -1.99 21.32
N GLY A 159 -1.45 -0.83 21.73
CA GLY A 159 -0.39 -0.13 21.01
C GLY A 159 0.88 -0.96 20.87
N GLY A 160 1.60 -0.78 19.76
CA GLY A 160 2.82 -1.51 19.43
C GLY A 160 2.61 -3.02 19.27
N SER A 161 1.40 -3.47 18.94
CA SER A 161 1.03 -4.88 18.85
C SER A 161 0.09 -5.14 17.67
N VAL A 162 0.46 -4.62 16.51
CA VAL A 162 -0.24 -4.74 15.24
C VAL A 162 0.75 -5.19 14.17
N ALA A 163 0.28 -5.97 13.20
CA ALA A 163 1.03 -6.35 12.01
C ALA A 163 0.14 -6.19 10.77
N ALA A 164 0.63 -5.43 9.79
CA ALA A 164 0.01 -5.28 8.48
C ALA A 164 0.87 -5.98 7.43
N PHE A 165 0.22 -6.72 6.52
CA PHE A 165 0.88 -7.42 5.42
C PHE A 165 -0.11 -7.74 4.31
N ALA A 166 0.41 -7.98 3.11
CA ALA A 166 -0.41 -8.45 2.00
C ALA A 166 -0.50 -9.99 1.99
N VAL A 167 -1.63 -10.49 1.49
CA VAL A 167 -1.84 -11.89 1.12
C VAL A 167 -2.40 -11.98 -0.28
N GLU A 168 -1.99 -13.00 -1.02
CA GLU A 168 -2.55 -13.26 -2.33
C GLU A 168 -3.85 -14.07 -2.20
N VAL A 169 -4.93 -13.53 -2.74
CA VAL A 169 -6.23 -14.22 -2.86
C VAL A 169 -6.70 -14.04 -4.30
N GLU A 170 -7.00 -15.12 -5.00
CA GLU A 170 -7.44 -15.11 -6.41
C GLU A 170 -6.47 -14.37 -7.37
N LYS A 171 -5.16 -14.44 -7.10
CA LYS A 171 -4.07 -13.76 -7.83
C LYS A 171 -4.00 -12.24 -7.64
N GLU A 172 -4.73 -11.70 -6.69
CA GLU A 172 -4.65 -10.30 -6.27
C GLU A 172 -4.10 -10.19 -4.85
N GLU A 173 -3.30 -9.16 -4.63
CA GLU A 173 -2.76 -8.84 -3.30
C GLU A 173 -3.78 -8.06 -2.47
N HIS A 174 -4.05 -8.56 -1.25
CA HIS A 174 -5.03 -7.99 -0.33
C HIS A 174 -4.41 -7.67 1.02
N LEU A 175 -4.81 -6.53 1.60
CA LEU A 175 -4.33 -6.08 2.90
C LEU A 175 -4.96 -6.87 4.04
N VAL A 176 -4.11 -7.42 4.90
CA VAL A 176 -4.49 -8.05 6.18
C VAL A 176 -3.90 -7.26 7.32
N VAL A 177 -4.71 -7.02 8.36
CA VAL A 177 -4.28 -6.41 9.61
C VAL A 177 -4.58 -7.35 10.77
N VAL A 178 -3.54 -7.73 11.50
CA VAL A 178 -3.62 -8.54 12.73
C VAL A 178 -3.30 -7.64 13.92
N GLN A 179 -4.23 -7.52 14.86
CA GLN A 179 -4.10 -6.59 15.98
C GLN A 179 -4.41 -7.26 17.32
N GLU A 180 -3.59 -7.04 18.35
CA GLU A 180 -3.88 -7.45 19.72
C GLU A 180 -4.93 -6.54 20.38
N LEU A 181 -5.81 -7.16 21.15
CA LEU A 181 -6.78 -6.48 22.00
C LEU A 181 -6.26 -6.26 23.43
N ASN A 182 -6.68 -5.17 24.07
CA ASN A 182 -6.50 -4.97 25.52
C ASN A 182 -7.61 -5.71 26.28
N PHE A 183 -7.24 -6.71 27.06
CA PHE A 183 -8.18 -7.55 27.82
C PHE A 183 -8.70 -6.86 29.10
N ARG A 184 -9.57 -5.88 28.99
CA ARG A 184 -10.28 -5.38 30.21
C ARG A 184 -11.81 -5.53 30.14
N THR A 185 -12.37 -5.74 28.95
CA THR A 185 -13.82 -5.87 28.70
C THR A 185 -14.04 -6.72 27.46
N LYS A 186 -15.23 -7.36 27.34
CA LYS A 186 -15.59 -8.05 26.08
C LYS A 186 -15.71 -7.02 24.96
N PRO A 187 -14.87 -7.11 23.90
CA PRO A 187 -14.94 -6.16 22.79
C PRO A 187 -16.18 -6.41 21.95
N ASN A 188 -16.79 -5.34 21.46
CA ASN A 188 -17.68 -5.43 20.30
C ASN A 188 -16.79 -5.53 19.05
N ILE A 189 -16.68 -6.72 18.48
CA ILE A 189 -15.79 -7.02 17.35
C ILE A 189 -16.16 -6.15 16.14
N GLU A 190 -17.44 -5.98 15.85
CA GLU A 190 -17.94 -5.18 14.74
C GLU A 190 -17.53 -3.70 14.88
N GLU A 191 -17.71 -3.13 16.06
CA GLU A 191 -17.32 -1.74 16.35
C GLU A 191 -15.80 -1.53 16.18
N VAL A 192 -14.99 -2.44 16.72
CA VAL A 192 -13.52 -2.35 16.65
C VAL A 192 -13.04 -2.51 15.21
N THR A 193 -13.56 -3.47 14.47
CA THR A 193 -13.16 -3.70 13.07
C THR A 193 -13.62 -2.58 12.15
N ALA A 194 -14.82 -2.02 12.38
CA ALA A 194 -15.29 -0.85 11.65
C ALA A 194 -14.37 0.39 11.89
N ALA A 195 -13.98 0.64 13.15
CA ALA A 195 -13.08 1.73 13.49
C ALA A 195 -11.72 1.61 12.81
N ILE A 196 -11.13 0.41 12.76
CA ILE A 196 -9.86 0.17 12.05
C ILE A 196 -10.03 0.45 10.54
N ARG A 197 -11.09 -0.07 9.90
CA ARG A 197 -11.33 0.17 8.47
C ARG A 197 -11.52 1.66 8.18
N GLN A 198 -12.30 2.37 8.99
CA GLN A 198 -12.51 3.81 8.83
C GLN A 198 -11.24 4.63 8.97
N ALA A 199 -10.28 4.18 9.80
CA ALA A 199 -9.02 4.88 9.99
C ALA A 199 -8.00 4.60 8.86
N VAL A 200 -7.99 3.39 8.30
CA VAL A 200 -6.99 2.95 7.32
C VAL A 200 -7.41 3.25 5.88
N THR A 201 -8.66 2.90 5.51
CA THR A 201 -9.11 2.91 4.12
C THR A 201 -9.06 4.30 3.44
N PRO A 202 -9.50 5.40 4.06
CA PRO A 202 -9.60 6.70 3.36
C PRO A 202 -8.25 7.29 2.96
N GLU A 203 -7.22 7.06 3.75
CA GLU A 203 -5.93 7.71 3.51
C GLU A 203 -5.07 6.95 2.50
N HIS A 204 -5.14 5.62 2.54
CA HIS A 204 -4.35 4.78 1.64
C HIS A 204 -5.13 4.36 0.38
N GLU A 205 -6.42 4.68 0.31
CA GLU A 205 -7.34 4.21 -0.76
C GLU A 205 -7.27 2.69 -0.98
N ILE A 206 -6.96 1.96 0.09
CA ILE A 206 -6.81 0.51 0.10
C ILE A 206 -7.81 -0.08 1.08
N GLN A 207 -8.56 -1.06 0.61
CA GLN A 207 -9.51 -1.79 1.43
C GLN A 207 -8.79 -2.82 2.31
N VAL A 208 -9.10 -2.84 3.61
CA VAL A 208 -8.60 -3.89 4.51
C VAL A 208 -9.45 -5.14 4.32
N TYR A 209 -8.91 -6.10 3.60
CA TYR A 209 -9.56 -7.38 3.29
C TYR A 209 -9.87 -8.19 4.55
N ALA A 210 -8.85 -8.45 5.37
CA ALA A 210 -9.03 -9.21 6.60
C ALA A 210 -8.52 -8.44 7.81
N LEU A 211 -9.38 -8.34 8.82
CA LEU A 211 -9.05 -7.86 10.15
C LEU A 211 -9.13 -9.01 11.13
N VAL A 212 -8.03 -9.30 11.80
CA VAL A 212 -7.94 -10.38 12.79
C VAL A 212 -7.53 -9.81 14.14
N LEU A 213 -8.46 -9.85 15.08
CA LEU A 213 -8.24 -9.42 16.45
C LEU A 213 -7.77 -10.63 17.27
N ILE A 214 -6.60 -10.54 17.86
CA ILE A 214 -5.96 -11.63 18.60
C ILE A 214 -5.80 -11.30 20.07
N LYS A 215 -5.55 -12.35 20.85
CA LYS A 215 -5.30 -12.26 22.29
C LYS A 215 -4.02 -11.49 22.58
N ALA A 216 -4.04 -10.68 23.66
CA ALA A 216 -2.88 -9.91 24.10
C ALA A 216 -1.65 -10.80 24.39
N GLY A 217 -0.49 -10.37 23.90
CA GLY A 217 0.79 -11.04 24.11
C GLY A 217 1.05 -12.21 23.17
N THR A 218 0.26 -12.38 22.11
CA THR A 218 0.39 -13.53 21.18
C THR A 218 0.92 -13.16 19.79
N ILE A 219 1.03 -11.86 19.47
CA ILE A 219 1.66 -11.41 18.22
C ILE A 219 3.17 -11.72 18.25
N SER A 220 3.70 -12.17 17.11
CA SER A 220 5.12 -12.52 17.02
C SER A 220 6.02 -11.28 17.11
N LYS A 221 6.95 -11.28 18.08
CA LYS A 221 7.94 -10.20 18.30
C LYS A 221 9.35 -10.78 18.41
N THR A 222 10.34 -9.97 18.05
CA THR A 222 11.75 -10.26 18.35
C THR A 222 12.02 -10.10 19.85
N SER A 223 13.17 -10.54 20.34
CA SER A 223 13.64 -10.30 21.71
C SER A 223 13.72 -8.82 22.06
N SER A 224 13.95 -7.94 21.07
CA SER A 224 13.95 -6.48 21.23
C SER A 224 12.55 -5.85 21.16
N GLY A 225 11.48 -6.63 20.99
CA GLY A 225 10.10 -6.15 20.94
C GLY A 225 9.61 -5.68 19.57
N LYS A 226 10.40 -5.82 18.50
CA LYS A 226 9.96 -5.49 17.13
C LYS A 226 8.99 -6.52 16.61
N ILE A 227 7.93 -6.07 15.93
CA ILE A 227 6.94 -6.94 15.27
C ILE A 227 7.62 -7.77 14.17
N GLN A 228 7.36 -9.07 14.18
CA GLN A 228 7.79 -10.01 13.14
C GLN A 228 6.64 -10.25 12.16
N ARG A 229 6.47 -9.36 11.18
CA ARG A 229 5.35 -9.39 10.21
C ARG A 229 5.29 -10.72 9.46
N ARG A 230 6.45 -11.20 8.97
CA ARG A 230 6.52 -12.48 8.24
C ARG A 230 6.09 -13.67 9.09
N ALA A 231 6.50 -13.74 10.36
CA ALA A 231 6.07 -14.78 11.27
C ALA A 231 4.56 -14.68 11.55
N THR A 232 4.02 -13.47 11.70
CA THR A 232 2.59 -13.25 11.88
C THR A 232 1.80 -13.62 10.63
N LYS A 233 2.29 -13.28 9.42
CA LYS A 233 1.72 -13.71 8.13
C LYS A 233 1.71 -15.25 8.01
N GLY A 234 2.79 -15.92 8.37
CA GLY A 234 2.86 -17.39 8.37
C GLY A 234 1.78 -17.99 9.27
N ARG A 235 1.69 -17.53 10.52
CA ARG A 235 0.65 -17.98 11.47
C ARG A 235 -0.78 -17.68 11.02
N PHE A 236 -0.99 -16.57 10.33
CA PHE A 236 -2.29 -16.26 9.72
C PHE A 236 -2.64 -17.28 8.63
N SER A 237 -1.71 -17.56 7.72
CA SER A 237 -1.90 -18.55 6.63
C SER A 237 -2.10 -19.97 7.16
N GLU A 238 -1.43 -20.33 8.25
CA GLU A 238 -1.56 -21.64 8.92
C GLU A 238 -2.78 -21.75 9.84
N GLY A 239 -3.50 -20.63 10.08
CA GLY A 239 -4.63 -20.59 11.01
C GLY A 239 -4.25 -20.81 12.48
N THR A 240 -2.99 -20.52 12.87
CA THR A 240 -2.45 -20.77 14.22
C THR A 240 -2.45 -19.53 15.13
N LEU A 241 -3.06 -18.43 14.71
CA LEU A 241 -3.26 -17.23 15.53
C LEU A 241 -4.30 -17.50 16.65
N GLU A 242 -4.08 -16.93 17.84
CA GLU A 242 -5.07 -16.97 18.93
C GLU A 242 -6.16 -15.91 18.70
N VAL A 243 -7.08 -16.21 17.78
CA VAL A 243 -8.12 -15.30 17.32
C VAL A 243 -9.20 -15.13 18.38
N VAL A 244 -9.54 -13.87 18.68
CA VAL A 244 -10.68 -13.47 19.52
C VAL A 244 -11.88 -13.10 18.66
N GLY A 245 -11.63 -12.51 17.50
CA GLY A 245 -12.64 -12.17 16.50
C GLY A 245 -11.98 -11.76 15.20
N SER A 246 -12.73 -11.86 14.11
CA SER A 246 -12.25 -11.47 12.80
C SER A 246 -13.38 -10.88 11.96
N SER A 247 -13.01 -10.07 10.99
CA SER A 247 -13.89 -9.55 9.97
C SER A 247 -13.17 -9.64 8.63
N ILE A 248 -13.59 -10.59 7.81
CA ILE A 248 -13.06 -10.81 6.47
C ILE A 248 -14.13 -10.32 5.49
N LEU A 249 -13.71 -9.50 4.54
CA LEU A 249 -14.59 -9.09 3.46
C LEU A 249 -14.78 -10.30 2.53
N GLU A 250 -16.03 -10.64 2.29
CA GLU A 250 -16.33 -11.60 1.24
C GLU A 250 -15.91 -10.97 -0.09
N ILE A 251 -14.90 -11.53 -0.72
CA ILE A 251 -14.68 -11.32 -2.14
C ILE A 251 -15.88 -12.01 -2.76
N SER A 252 -16.84 -11.20 -3.21
CA SER A 252 -18.07 -11.73 -3.81
C SER A 252 -17.67 -12.59 -5.00
N GLN A 253 -17.55 -13.90 -4.76
CA GLN A 253 -17.69 -14.86 -5.85
C GLN A 253 -19.13 -14.69 -6.32
N THR A 254 -19.30 -13.98 -7.37
CA THR A 254 -20.55 -13.97 -8.12
C THR A 254 -20.75 -15.38 -8.63
N THR A 255 -21.49 -16.21 -7.88
CA THR A 255 -21.89 -17.57 -8.24
C THR A 255 -23.00 -17.59 -9.29
N GLU A 256 -23.27 -16.49 -9.95
CA GLU A 256 -23.97 -16.46 -11.23
C GLU A 256 -23.02 -15.86 -12.27
N PRO A 257 -23.00 -16.37 -13.51
CA PRO A 257 -22.29 -15.73 -14.61
C PRO A 257 -23.03 -14.42 -14.93
N GLU A 258 -22.81 -13.40 -14.10
CA GLU A 258 -23.17 -12.05 -14.50
C GLU A 258 -22.31 -11.73 -15.73
N GLU A 259 -22.95 -11.26 -16.78
CA GLU A 259 -22.26 -10.60 -17.88
C GLU A 259 -21.46 -9.44 -17.25
N VAL A 260 -20.19 -9.70 -16.95
CA VAL A 260 -19.28 -8.69 -16.43
C VAL A 260 -19.15 -7.65 -17.54
N LEU A 261 -19.74 -6.50 -17.30
CA LEU A 261 -19.63 -5.41 -18.25
C LEU A 261 -18.22 -4.86 -18.18
N THR A 262 -17.37 -5.33 -19.07
CA THR A 262 -15.98 -4.87 -19.18
C THR A 262 -15.88 -3.70 -20.16
N ARG A 263 -14.79 -2.95 -20.08
CA ARG A 263 -14.46 -1.89 -21.04
C ARG A 263 -14.57 -2.37 -22.49
N ASN A 264 -14.04 -3.54 -22.81
CA ASN A 264 -14.07 -4.09 -24.18
C ASN A 264 -15.49 -4.38 -24.66
N ASN A 265 -16.35 -4.91 -23.78
CA ASN A 265 -17.75 -5.16 -24.09
C ASN A 265 -18.50 -3.84 -24.33
N LEU A 266 -18.19 -2.82 -23.51
CA LEU A 266 -18.80 -1.50 -23.64
C LEU A 266 -18.39 -0.83 -24.97
N LEU A 267 -17.13 -0.93 -25.37
CA LEU A 267 -16.61 -0.34 -26.62
C LEU A 267 -17.20 -0.97 -27.89
N ALA A 268 -17.64 -2.22 -27.82
CA ALA A 268 -18.27 -2.92 -28.95
C ALA A 268 -19.71 -2.45 -29.28
N LEU A 269 -20.34 -1.67 -28.40
CA LEU A 269 -21.73 -1.24 -28.50
C LEU A 269 -21.88 0.16 -29.11
N THR A 270 -23.07 0.49 -29.60
CA THR A 270 -23.43 1.85 -30.03
C THR A 270 -23.49 2.78 -28.81
N ARG A 271 -23.39 4.09 -29.02
CA ARG A 271 -23.40 5.10 -27.92
C ARG A 271 -24.65 4.97 -27.04
N GLN A 272 -25.81 4.71 -27.60
CA GLN A 272 -27.07 4.60 -26.86
C GLN A 272 -27.14 3.31 -26.04
N GLU A 273 -26.68 2.19 -26.62
CA GLU A 273 -26.59 0.91 -25.90
C GLU A 273 -25.58 0.96 -24.76
N ARG A 274 -24.42 1.61 -24.95
CA ARG A 274 -23.42 1.83 -23.88
C ARG A 274 -24.02 2.53 -22.68
N GLN A 275 -24.79 3.59 -22.94
CA GLN A 275 -25.40 4.42 -21.91
C GLN A 275 -26.42 3.61 -21.11
N GLN A 276 -27.31 2.91 -21.78
CA GLN A 276 -28.33 2.08 -21.14
C GLN A 276 -27.72 0.94 -20.29
N LEU A 277 -26.72 0.26 -20.88
CA LEU A 277 -26.11 -0.88 -20.22
C LEU A 277 -25.26 -0.46 -19.01
N LEU A 278 -24.49 0.64 -19.14
CA LEU A 278 -23.70 1.20 -18.05
C LEU A 278 -24.59 1.69 -16.90
N ASN A 279 -25.70 2.36 -17.21
CA ASN A 279 -26.66 2.81 -16.20
C ASN A 279 -27.24 1.63 -15.42
N SER A 280 -27.70 0.59 -16.13
CA SER A 280 -28.21 -0.62 -15.50
C SER A 280 -27.15 -1.32 -14.64
N TYR A 281 -25.90 -1.36 -15.10
CA TYR A 281 -24.79 -1.91 -14.34
C TYR A 281 -24.53 -1.11 -13.06
N LEU A 282 -24.44 0.22 -13.15
CA LEU A 282 -24.18 1.08 -12.00
C LEU A 282 -25.32 1.00 -10.97
N GLN A 283 -26.58 0.93 -11.40
CA GLN A 283 -27.72 0.74 -10.50
C GLN A 283 -27.64 -0.60 -9.76
N LYS A 284 -27.31 -1.70 -10.45
CA LYS A 284 -27.14 -3.02 -9.84
C LYS A 284 -25.98 -3.03 -8.86
N LEU A 285 -24.85 -2.41 -9.23
CA LEU A 285 -23.67 -2.32 -8.39
C LEU A 285 -23.96 -1.52 -7.11
N LEU A 286 -24.59 -0.35 -7.23
CA LEU A 286 -25.04 0.46 -6.10
C LEU A 286 -26.01 -0.27 -5.19
N ALA A 287 -27.02 -0.94 -5.79
CA ALA A 287 -28.00 -1.73 -5.03
C ALA A 287 -27.32 -2.81 -4.16
N ARG A 288 -26.31 -3.47 -4.71
CA ARG A 288 -25.51 -4.47 -4.00
C ARG A 288 -24.72 -3.85 -2.85
N VAL A 289 -23.97 -2.77 -3.10
CA VAL A 289 -23.15 -2.09 -2.10
C VAL A 289 -24.01 -1.52 -0.97
N LEU A 290 -25.21 -1.03 -1.29
CA LEU A 290 -26.16 -0.51 -0.32
C LEU A 290 -27.03 -1.61 0.34
N ARG A 291 -27.01 -2.84 -0.19
CA ARG A 291 -27.86 -3.98 0.23
C ARG A 291 -29.36 -3.67 0.13
N VAL A 292 -29.75 -3.00 -0.95
CA VAL A 292 -31.15 -2.69 -1.29
C VAL A 292 -31.51 -3.30 -2.65
N LYS A 293 -32.79 -3.34 -2.99
CA LYS A 293 -33.22 -3.77 -4.32
C LYS A 293 -32.99 -2.64 -5.33
N PRO A 294 -32.58 -2.93 -6.60
CA PRO A 294 -32.36 -1.91 -7.63
C PRO A 294 -33.55 -0.97 -7.84
N GLU A 295 -34.79 -1.49 -7.71
CA GLU A 295 -36.01 -0.73 -7.86
C GLU A 295 -36.26 0.31 -6.73
N GLN A 296 -35.50 0.22 -5.64
CA GLN A 296 -35.58 1.15 -4.51
C GLN A 296 -34.58 2.29 -4.64
N LEU A 297 -33.66 2.22 -5.63
CA LEU A 297 -32.70 3.27 -5.91
C LEU A 297 -33.31 4.36 -6.77
N ASP A 298 -33.32 5.58 -6.24
CA ASP A 298 -33.68 6.76 -6.99
C ASP A 298 -32.42 7.29 -7.69
N SER A 299 -32.31 7.07 -9.00
CA SER A 299 -31.16 7.46 -9.82
C SER A 299 -30.96 8.97 -9.97
N GLU A 300 -31.96 9.76 -9.62
CA GLU A 300 -31.93 11.23 -9.66
C GLU A 300 -31.32 11.82 -8.37
N LYS A 301 -31.19 11.02 -7.30
CA LYS A 301 -30.65 11.51 -6.04
C LYS A 301 -29.11 11.53 -6.06
N PRO A 302 -28.50 12.53 -5.39
CA PRO A 302 -27.07 12.54 -5.16
C PRO A 302 -26.60 11.25 -4.45
N LEU A 303 -25.47 10.70 -4.89
CA LEU A 303 -24.89 9.48 -4.31
C LEU A 303 -24.64 9.62 -2.80
N SER A 304 -24.24 10.82 -2.35
CA SER A 304 -24.07 11.15 -0.94
C SER A 304 -25.33 11.00 -0.09
N SER A 305 -26.53 11.16 -0.69
CA SER A 305 -27.81 11.01 -0.01
C SER A 305 -28.30 9.57 0.08
N LEU A 306 -27.68 8.64 -0.63
CA LEU A 306 -28.08 7.23 -0.68
C LEU A 306 -27.55 6.40 0.50
N GLY A 307 -26.87 7.01 1.48
CA GLY A 307 -26.31 6.33 2.65
C GLY A 307 -25.00 5.59 2.34
N LEU A 308 -24.26 6.06 1.35
CA LEU A 308 -22.88 5.64 1.10
C LEU A 308 -21.98 6.20 2.20
N ASP A 309 -21.38 5.31 2.99
CA ASP A 309 -20.24 5.64 3.84
C ASP A 309 -18.94 5.54 3.03
N SER A 310 -17.84 6.05 3.59
CA SER A 310 -16.54 6.06 2.91
C SER A 310 -16.11 4.66 2.44
N LEU A 311 -16.43 3.61 3.20
CA LEU A 311 -16.07 2.23 2.84
C LEU A 311 -16.82 1.76 1.59
N LYS A 312 -18.14 2.03 1.52
CA LYS A 312 -18.98 1.69 0.38
C LYS A 312 -18.59 2.47 -0.88
N VAL A 313 -18.19 3.75 -0.71
CA VAL A 313 -17.67 4.56 -1.82
C VAL A 313 -16.39 3.94 -2.38
N PHE A 314 -15.47 3.50 -1.54
CA PHE A 314 -14.24 2.83 -1.98
C PHE A 314 -14.51 1.49 -2.66
N GLU A 315 -15.46 0.70 -2.16
CA GLU A 315 -15.86 -0.56 -2.79
C GLU A 315 -16.41 -0.30 -4.20
N LEU A 316 -17.30 0.68 -4.33
CA LEU A 316 -17.90 1.08 -5.59
C LEU A 316 -16.85 1.60 -6.60
N LYS A 317 -15.99 2.54 -6.15
CA LYS A 317 -14.88 3.10 -6.92
C LYS A 317 -13.98 2.00 -7.47
N ASN A 318 -13.48 1.13 -6.58
CA ASN A 318 -12.56 0.07 -6.94
C ASN A 318 -13.14 -0.89 -7.98
N ARG A 319 -14.43 -1.22 -7.85
CA ARG A 319 -15.09 -2.10 -8.81
C ARG A 319 -15.21 -1.45 -10.17
N ILE A 320 -15.59 -0.18 -10.24
CA ILE A 320 -15.71 0.58 -11.49
C ILE A 320 -14.34 0.74 -12.17
N GLU A 321 -13.30 1.04 -11.39
CA GLU A 321 -11.94 1.21 -11.93
C GLU A 321 -11.39 -0.08 -12.54
N VAL A 322 -11.66 -1.22 -11.91
CA VAL A 322 -11.25 -2.54 -12.42
C VAL A 322 -12.04 -2.93 -13.67
N ASP A 323 -13.37 -2.78 -13.66
CA ASP A 323 -14.22 -3.27 -14.74
C ASP A 323 -14.08 -2.42 -16.02
N PHE A 324 -13.77 -1.11 -15.89
CA PHE A 324 -13.72 -0.18 -17.03
C PHE A 324 -12.31 0.40 -17.30
N GLU A 325 -11.30 0.09 -16.52
CA GLU A 325 -9.94 0.64 -16.64
C GLU A 325 -9.93 2.18 -16.65
N VAL A 326 -10.69 2.80 -15.76
CA VAL A 326 -10.82 4.25 -15.58
C VAL A 326 -10.32 4.66 -14.20
N ALA A 327 -10.04 5.96 -14.01
CA ALA A 327 -9.71 6.52 -12.70
C ALA A 327 -10.84 7.46 -12.24
N ILE A 328 -11.40 7.21 -11.05
CA ILE A 328 -12.48 8.02 -10.48
C ILE A 328 -12.04 8.60 -9.14
N SER A 329 -12.27 9.90 -8.94
CA SER A 329 -11.99 10.55 -7.66
C SER A 329 -13.07 10.23 -6.61
N VAL A 330 -12.65 9.92 -5.39
CA VAL A 330 -13.57 9.73 -4.25
C VAL A 330 -14.41 10.98 -3.98
N VAL A 331 -13.85 12.16 -4.22
CA VAL A 331 -14.54 13.45 -4.03
C VAL A 331 -15.81 13.53 -4.87
N GLU A 332 -15.81 12.97 -6.07
CA GLU A 332 -16.94 12.97 -7.00
C GLU A 332 -18.19 12.28 -6.42
N PHE A 333 -18.00 11.27 -5.57
CA PHE A 333 -19.12 10.60 -4.89
C PHE A 333 -19.76 11.45 -3.79
N PHE A 334 -19.07 12.47 -3.28
CA PHE A 334 -19.55 13.33 -2.20
C PHE A 334 -19.98 14.72 -2.65
N ASP A 335 -19.54 15.18 -3.82
CA ASP A 335 -19.82 16.53 -4.36
C ASP A 335 -21.23 16.68 -4.97
N GLY A 336 -22.15 15.79 -4.64
CA GLY A 336 -23.55 15.88 -5.09
C GLY A 336 -23.79 15.24 -6.46
N ALA A 337 -22.80 14.55 -7.02
CA ALA A 337 -22.97 13.79 -8.27
C ALA A 337 -24.00 12.66 -8.09
N GLY A 338 -24.86 12.48 -9.11
CA GLY A 338 -25.78 11.36 -9.24
C GLY A 338 -25.19 10.22 -10.08
N ILE A 339 -25.99 9.18 -10.31
CA ILE A 339 -25.59 8.05 -11.17
C ILE A 339 -25.28 8.52 -12.59
N SER A 340 -26.03 9.52 -13.10
CA SER A 340 -25.86 10.06 -14.44
C SER A 340 -24.55 10.82 -14.65
N GLU A 341 -24.06 11.54 -13.65
CA GLU A 341 -22.76 12.21 -13.70
C GLU A 341 -21.61 11.18 -13.69
N LEU A 342 -21.69 10.17 -12.82
CA LEU A 342 -20.74 9.07 -12.77
C LEU A 342 -20.68 8.30 -14.11
N GLU A 343 -21.85 8.02 -14.70
CA GLU A 343 -21.98 7.40 -16.01
C GLU A 343 -21.25 8.22 -17.09
N ASN A 344 -21.49 9.53 -17.15
CA ASN A 344 -20.86 10.41 -18.12
C ASN A 344 -19.33 10.47 -17.97
N GLN A 345 -18.82 10.46 -16.75
CA GLN A 345 -17.38 10.43 -16.49
C GLN A 345 -16.73 9.13 -16.97
N ILE A 346 -17.34 7.99 -16.66
CA ILE A 346 -16.86 6.68 -17.13
C ILE A 346 -16.85 6.66 -18.65
N LEU A 347 -17.94 7.06 -19.31
CA LEU A 347 -18.02 7.07 -20.77
C LEU A 347 -17.00 8.00 -21.42
N ASN A 348 -16.75 9.17 -20.83
CA ASN A 348 -15.73 10.10 -21.32
C ASN A 348 -14.33 9.51 -21.23
N GLN A 349 -13.97 8.85 -20.12
CA GLN A 349 -12.66 8.24 -19.95
C GLN A 349 -12.50 7.00 -20.84
N VAL A 350 -13.52 6.15 -20.91
CA VAL A 350 -13.52 4.97 -21.81
C VAL A 350 -13.32 5.38 -23.28
N ASN A 351 -13.91 6.50 -23.69
CA ASN A 351 -13.78 7.01 -25.06
C ASN A 351 -12.46 7.77 -25.32
N ASN A 352 -11.91 8.52 -24.35
CA ASN A 352 -10.73 9.37 -24.52
C ASN A 352 -9.39 8.62 -24.46
N ASN A 353 -9.32 7.44 -23.82
CA ASN A 353 -8.12 6.63 -23.80
C ASN A 353 -7.74 5.99 -25.17
N PHE A 354 -8.44 6.35 -26.26
CA PHE A 354 -8.02 6.01 -27.62
C PHE A 354 -6.89 6.91 -28.17
N THR A 355 -6.53 8.01 -27.48
CA THR A 355 -5.58 9.00 -28.02
C THR A 355 -4.20 8.99 -27.38
N HIS A 356 -3.96 8.28 -26.27
CA HIS A 356 -2.66 8.25 -25.61
C HIS A 356 -2.36 6.94 -24.88
N VAL A 357 -2.03 5.88 -25.60
CA VAL A 357 -1.11 4.84 -25.10
C VAL A 357 -0.33 4.27 -26.29
N SER A 358 0.74 4.94 -26.65
CA SER A 358 1.86 4.29 -27.30
C SER A 358 2.77 3.75 -26.21
N LEU A 359 2.46 2.58 -25.68
CA LEU A 359 3.42 1.80 -24.91
C LEU A 359 4.49 1.27 -25.86
N PRO A 360 5.78 1.42 -25.57
CA PRO A 360 6.81 0.74 -26.35
C PRO A 360 6.67 -0.78 -26.13
N ILE A 361 6.35 -1.47 -27.20
CA ILE A 361 6.34 -2.93 -27.26
C ILE A 361 7.81 -3.36 -27.15
N PHE A 362 8.24 -3.79 -25.97
CA PHE A 362 9.47 -4.55 -25.81
C PHE A 362 9.25 -5.94 -26.40
N LYS A 363 9.69 -6.14 -27.65
CA LYS A 363 9.88 -7.47 -28.23
C LYS A 363 11.01 -8.17 -27.46
N VAL A 364 10.65 -9.13 -26.63
CA VAL A 364 11.60 -10.12 -26.11
C VAL A 364 11.90 -11.09 -27.25
N GLU A 365 12.98 -10.88 -27.98
CA GLU A 365 13.57 -11.89 -28.85
C GLU A 365 14.19 -13.00 -27.98
N ARG A 366 13.53 -14.16 -27.97
CA ARG A 366 14.16 -15.41 -27.48
C ARG A 366 15.31 -15.74 -28.40
N ARG A 367 16.52 -15.54 -27.97
CA ARG A 367 17.69 -16.20 -28.58
C ARG A 367 17.77 -17.63 -28.04
N THR A 368 17.42 -18.57 -28.88
CA THR A 368 17.88 -19.96 -28.82
C THR A 368 19.36 -20.00 -29.18
N HIS A 369 20.20 -20.36 -28.21
CA HIS A 369 21.37 -21.25 -28.43
C HIS A 369 21.85 -21.73 -27.08
#